data_e10c6fccad63384b8ddd11fe8fb4f828
#
_entry.id   e10c6fccad63384b8ddd11fe8fb4f828
#
_cell.length_a   1.000
_cell.length_b   1.000
_cell.length_c   1.000
_cell.angle_alpha   90.00
_cell.angle_beta   90.00
_cell.angle_gamma   90.00
#
_symmetry.space_group_name_H-M   'P 1'
#
loop_
_entity.id
_entity.type
_entity.pdbx_description
1 polymer ?
#
loop_
_entity_poly.entity_id
_entity_poly.type
_entity_poly.pdbx_seq_one_letter_code
_entity_poly.pdbx_strand_id
1 'polypeptide(L)'
;MANALTDFTKKREFLICMDSDGCVMDTVRIKHSTVMCPELIRVFALDDHADFITAAWDEINLHTITRGISRFESVRLVFDRLKNRGIEIPGSEDIAAWVDTATELSTASLQRELQKTGSLALRKLQEWNNACNRRIQALEPTFEPFPGVEESLRQLHAVADVAVVSAANESAIASEWKRYGLARHADVIFGQEVGSKANSIATMLACGYESRKVMMVGDAMGDAQAAAANGVAFVPILPGREADSWRRLQEAAMVMLSLVLGLRPVRSARCLVSKEPKPTSWTFSSFFRESIMVSRAALITTSDSFLEMLAFSATAAMSSVLFIV
;
A
#
# COMPACT_ATOMS: atom_id res chain seq x y z
N MET A 1 24.21 1.60 2.25
CA MET A 1 23.29 0.82 1.38
C MET A 1 23.30 -0.60 1.89
N ALA A 2 22.18 -1.02 2.40
CA ALA A 2 22.06 -2.18 3.26
C ALA A 2 22.25 -3.50 2.52
N ASN A 3 22.77 -4.45 3.26
CA ASN A 3 23.16 -5.80 2.89
C ASN A 3 22.00 -6.74 2.45
N ALA A 4 20.79 -6.25 2.23
CA ALA A 4 19.64 -7.10 1.90
C ALA A 4 19.80 -7.89 0.58
N LEU A 5 20.60 -7.39 -0.35
CA LEU A 5 20.85 -8.05 -1.64
C LEU A 5 22.12 -8.88 -1.71
N THR A 6 23.06 -8.74 -0.76
CA THR A 6 24.34 -9.47 -0.82
C THR A 6 24.14 -10.98 -0.74
N ASP A 7 23.06 -11.44 -0.13
CA ASP A 7 22.77 -12.85 0.07
C ASP A 7 21.56 -13.34 -0.76
N PHE A 8 20.90 -12.44 -1.52
CA PHE A 8 19.75 -12.84 -2.33
C PHE A 8 20.21 -13.60 -3.58
N THR A 9 19.63 -14.77 -3.80
CA THR A 9 19.79 -15.56 -5.03
C THR A 9 18.41 -15.90 -5.57
N LYS A 10 18.16 -15.59 -6.84
CA LYS A 10 16.93 -15.99 -7.55
C LYS A 10 16.78 -17.51 -7.51
N LYS A 11 15.66 -17.99 -6.99
CA LYS A 11 15.34 -19.42 -6.86
C LYS A 11 14.20 -19.83 -7.78
N ARG A 12 13.34 -18.88 -8.15
CA ARG A 12 12.12 -19.11 -8.93
C ARG A 12 12.09 -18.23 -10.17
N GLU A 13 11.29 -18.63 -11.15
CA GLU A 13 11.07 -17.84 -12.36
C GLU A 13 10.19 -16.62 -12.13
N PHE A 14 9.28 -16.71 -11.14
CA PHE A 14 8.34 -15.66 -10.80
C PHE A 14 8.79 -14.92 -9.53
N LEU A 15 8.44 -13.63 -9.48
CA LEU A 15 8.68 -12.78 -8.33
C LEU A 15 7.40 -12.05 -7.93
N ILE A 16 7.13 -12.02 -6.65
CA ILE A 16 6.06 -11.22 -6.04
C ILE A 16 6.69 -10.18 -5.15
N CYS A 17 6.59 -8.92 -5.57
CA CYS A 17 6.86 -7.77 -4.73
C CYS A 17 5.61 -7.44 -3.94
N MET A 18 5.72 -7.17 -2.64
CA MET A 18 4.57 -7.07 -1.77
C MET A 18 4.73 -5.95 -0.75
N ASP A 19 3.73 -5.08 -0.65
CA ASP A 19 3.69 -4.10 0.44
C ASP A 19 3.36 -4.77 1.78
N SER A 20 3.69 -4.12 2.88
CA SER A 20 3.43 -4.60 4.24
C SER A 20 2.23 -3.89 4.87
N ASP A 21 2.33 -2.57 5.09
CA ASP A 21 1.32 -1.77 5.79
C ASP A 21 0.02 -1.64 4.98
N GLY A 22 -1.10 -2.12 5.51
CA GLY A 22 -2.40 -2.06 4.82
C GLY A 22 -2.60 -3.12 3.74
N CYS A 23 -1.54 -3.82 3.38
CA CYS A 23 -1.54 -4.93 2.44
C CYS A 23 -1.49 -6.27 3.17
N VAL A 24 -0.38 -6.57 3.86
CA VAL A 24 -0.16 -7.78 4.68
C VAL A 24 -0.68 -7.58 6.10
N MET A 25 -0.38 -6.43 6.70
CA MET A 25 -0.66 -6.09 8.10
C MET A 25 -1.80 -5.07 8.20
N ASP A 26 -2.77 -5.29 9.11
CA ASP A 26 -3.85 -4.33 9.42
C ASP A 26 -3.30 -3.17 10.28
N THR A 27 -2.48 -2.35 9.68
CA THR A 27 -1.78 -1.25 10.36
C THR A 27 -2.31 0.11 9.96
N VAL A 28 -2.67 0.32 8.69
CA VAL A 28 -3.04 1.64 8.14
C VAL A 28 -4.25 2.21 8.88
N ARG A 29 -5.36 1.45 8.95
CA ARG A 29 -6.58 1.89 9.63
C ARG A 29 -6.30 2.21 11.10
N ILE A 30 -5.57 1.33 11.80
CA ILE A 30 -5.25 1.53 13.21
C ILE A 30 -4.39 2.78 13.39
N LYS A 31 -3.30 2.94 12.64
CA LYS A 31 -2.42 4.11 12.72
C LYS A 31 -3.17 5.42 12.47
N HIS A 32 -4.02 5.46 11.45
CA HIS A 32 -4.74 6.69 11.06
C HIS A 32 -5.88 7.04 12.01
N SER A 33 -6.79 6.08 12.29
CA SER A 33 -8.02 6.38 13.05
C SER A 33 -7.80 6.43 14.56
N THR A 34 -6.84 5.66 15.12
CA THR A 34 -6.64 5.62 16.58
C THR A 34 -5.48 6.49 17.08
N VAL A 35 -4.60 6.92 16.17
CA VAL A 35 -3.43 7.72 16.56
C VAL A 35 -3.37 9.05 15.81
N MET A 36 -3.20 9.03 14.49
CA MET A 36 -2.83 10.23 13.74
C MET A 36 -3.93 11.29 13.76
N CYS A 37 -5.19 10.91 13.52
CA CYS A 37 -6.32 11.82 13.55
C CYS A 37 -6.59 12.36 14.96
N PRO A 38 -6.71 11.54 16.02
CA PRO A 38 -6.90 12.07 17.38
C PRO A 38 -5.76 12.97 17.86
N GLU A 39 -4.51 12.64 17.51
CA GLU A 39 -3.38 13.51 17.85
C GLU A 39 -3.39 14.84 17.07
N LEU A 40 -3.88 14.85 15.83
CA LEU A 40 -4.04 16.10 15.06
C LEU A 40 -5.04 17.03 15.75
N ILE A 41 -6.20 16.49 16.11
CA ILE A 41 -7.24 17.24 16.84
C ILE A 41 -6.67 17.80 18.15
N ARG A 42 -6.01 16.96 18.94
CA ARG A 42 -5.44 17.36 20.24
C ARG A 42 -4.36 18.45 20.11
N VAL A 43 -3.38 18.25 19.23
CA VAL A 43 -2.21 19.17 19.14
C VAL A 43 -2.60 20.52 18.56
N PHE A 44 -3.54 20.55 17.64
CA PHE A 44 -4.03 21.81 17.06
C PHE A 44 -5.21 22.41 17.81
N ALA A 45 -5.71 21.75 18.89
CA ALA A 45 -6.86 22.17 19.68
C ALA A 45 -8.12 22.36 18.82
N LEU A 46 -8.51 21.32 18.10
CA LEU A 46 -9.59 21.33 17.10
C LEU A 46 -10.81 20.51 17.55
N ASP A 47 -11.01 20.37 18.86
CA ASP A 47 -12.07 19.53 19.46
C ASP A 47 -13.46 19.90 18.96
N ASP A 48 -13.74 21.20 18.77
CA ASP A 48 -15.02 21.69 18.24
C ASP A 48 -15.32 21.24 16.80
N HIS A 49 -14.32 20.71 16.10
CA HIS A 49 -14.41 20.26 14.72
C HIS A 49 -14.07 18.78 14.55
N ALA A 50 -14.00 18.03 15.66
CA ALA A 50 -13.50 16.65 15.69
C ALA A 50 -14.22 15.72 14.70
N ASP A 51 -15.56 15.75 14.66
CA ASP A 51 -16.35 14.88 13.76
C ASP A 51 -16.05 15.15 12.29
N PHE A 52 -15.96 16.43 11.91
CA PHE A 52 -15.62 16.81 10.54
C PHE A 52 -14.20 16.39 10.17
N ILE A 53 -13.24 16.62 11.07
CA ILE A 53 -11.84 16.26 10.85
C ILE A 53 -11.69 14.76 10.74
N THR A 54 -12.35 13.99 11.59
CA THR A 54 -12.33 12.52 11.53
C THR A 54 -12.87 12.02 10.19
N ALA A 55 -14.02 12.51 9.76
CA ALA A 55 -14.60 12.13 8.47
C ALA A 55 -13.68 12.51 7.29
N ALA A 56 -13.12 13.72 7.31
CA ALA A 56 -12.20 14.20 6.28
C ALA A 56 -10.89 13.39 6.26
N TRP A 57 -10.35 13.07 7.44
CA TRP A 57 -9.14 12.27 7.60
C TRP A 57 -9.32 10.86 7.07
N ASP A 58 -10.43 10.19 7.42
CA ASP A 58 -10.73 8.84 6.98
C ASP A 58 -10.95 8.77 5.47
N GLU A 59 -11.67 9.75 4.92
CA GLU A 59 -11.83 9.86 3.46
C GLU A 59 -10.48 9.98 2.75
N ILE A 60 -9.60 10.90 3.20
CA ILE A 60 -8.30 11.14 2.59
C ILE A 60 -7.39 9.91 2.70
N ASN A 61 -7.35 9.26 3.86
CA ASN A 61 -6.32 8.27 4.16
C ASN A 61 -6.76 6.82 3.99
N LEU A 62 -8.07 6.53 4.01
CA LEU A 62 -8.58 5.16 4.01
C LEU A 62 -9.40 4.82 2.76
N HIS A 63 -10.16 5.78 2.20
CA HIS A 63 -11.24 5.47 1.28
C HIS A 63 -11.10 6.05 -0.13
N THR A 64 -10.10 6.89 -0.39
CA THR A 64 -9.92 7.55 -1.69
C THR A 64 -8.57 7.25 -2.33
N ILE A 65 -8.35 7.78 -3.53
CA ILE A 65 -7.09 7.64 -4.27
C ILE A 65 -5.89 8.26 -3.56
N THR A 66 -6.13 9.09 -2.54
CA THR A 66 -5.08 9.68 -1.71
C THR A 66 -4.58 8.74 -0.60
N ARG A 67 -5.14 7.51 -0.49
CA ARG A 67 -4.59 6.49 0.40
C ARG A 67 -3.10 6.25 0.11
N GLY A 68 -2.29 6.26 1.18
CA GLY A 68 -0.85 6.07 1.08
C GLY A 68 -0.03 7.32 0.79
N ILE A 69 -0.65 8.51 0.72
CA ILE A 69 0.09 9.78 0.68
C ILE A 69 0.84 10.02 1.99
N SER A 70 1.79 10.96 1.96
CA SER A 70 2.48 11.40 3.18
C SER A 70 1.49 11.89 4.25
N ARG A 71 1.71 11.50 5.51
CA ARG A 71 0.93 12.00 6.64
C ARG A 71 0.91 13.53 6.75
N PHE A 72 1.97 14.19 6.30
CA PHE A 72 2.07 15.65 6.30
C PHE A 72 1.18 16.27 5.22
N GLU A 73 1.12 15.65 4.06
CA GLU A 73 0.18 16.03 3.00
C GLU A 73 -1.28 15.79 3.44
N SER A 74 -1.55 14.72 4.18
CA SER A 74 -2.87 14.48 4.77
C SER A 74 -3.29 15.63 5.70
N VAL A 75 -2.38 16.14 6.54
CA VAL A 75 -2.64 17.31 7.40
C VAL A 75 -2.98 18.53 6.56
N ARG A 76 -2.19 18.82 5.53
CA ARG A 76 -2.44 19.93 4.61
C ARG A 76 -3.84 19.83 3.99
N LEU A 77 -4.18 18.67 3.45
CA LEU A 77 -5.50 18.45 2.83
C LEU A 77 -6.67 18.63 3.81
N VAL A 78 -6.51 18.19 5.07
CA VAL A 78 -7.52 18.43 6.12
C VAL A 78 -7.65 19.91 6.42
N PHE A 79 -6.54 20.66 6.53
CA PHE A 79 -6.55 22.08 6.78
C PHE A 79 -7.17 22.86 5.60
N ASP A 80 -6.91 22.46 4.36
CA ASP A 80 -7.56 23.04 3.18
C ASP A 80 -9.09 22.84 3.24
N ARG A 81 -9.56 21.65 3.68
CA ARG A 81 -11.00 21.40 3.86
C ARG A 81 -11.61 22.24 4.97
N LEU A 82 -10.90 22.46 6.08
CA LEU A 82 -11.33 23.36 7.16
C LEU A 82 -11.43 24.81 6.66
N LYS A 83 -10.41 25.28 5.94
CA LYS A 83 -10.39 26.62 5.34
C LYS A 83 -11.56 26.84 4.39
N ASN A 84 -11.91 25.87 3.58
CA ASN A 84 -13.06 25.92 2.67
C ASN A 84 -14.42 26.00 3.42
N ARG A 85 -14.43 25.72 4.73
CA ARG A 85 -15.58 25.91 5.63
C ARG A 85 -15.51 27.21 6.44
N GLY A 86 -14.53 28.07 6.16
CA GLY A 86 -14.31 29.30 6.91
C GLY A 86 -13.62 29.09 8.26
N ILE A 87 -13.01 27.91 8.50
CA ILE A 87 -12.28 27.61 9.73
C ILE A 87 -10.79 27.76 9.41
N GLU A 88 -10.19 28.82 9.93
CA GLU A 88 -8.77 29.11 9.71
C GLU A 88 -7.91 28.51 10.81
N ILE A 89 -6.85 27.83 10.41
CA ILE A 89 -5.81 27.32 11.33
C ILE A 89 -4.61 28.26 11.24
N PRO A 90 -4.27 28.98 12.31
CA PRO A 90 -3.19 29.95 12.29
C PRO A 90 -1.85 29.33 11.85
N GLY A 91 -1.28 29.87 10.76
CA GLY A 91 -0.02 29.42 10.18
C GLY A 91 -0.12 28.15 9.33
N SER A 92 -1.33 27.70 8.97
CA SER A 92 -1.50 26.56 8.05
C SER A 92 -0.86 26.78 6.68
N GLU A 93 -0.72 28.04 6.26
CA GLU A 93 0.00 28.45 5.06
C GLU A 93 1.49 28.06 5.08
N ASP A 94 2.14 28.09 6.25
CA ASP A 94 3.53 27.64 6.39
C ASP A 94 3.65 26.13 6.18
N ILE A 95 2.65 25.38 6.67
CA ILE A 95 2.59 23.91 6.44
C ILE A 95 2.38 23.63 4.97
N ALA A 96 1.44 24.32 4.31
CA ALA A 96 1.18 24.17 2.90
C ALA A 96 2.42 24.50 2.06
N ALA A 97 3.07 25.63 2.33
CA ALA A 97 4.27 26.05 1.62
C ALA A 97 5.42 25.03 1.77
N TRP A 98 5.61 24.46 2.96
CA TRP A 98 6.61 23.41 3.15
C TRP A 98 6.26 22.13 2.40
N VAL A 99 5.00 21.67 2.48
CA VAL A 99 4.55 20.46 1.78
C VAL A 99 4.72 20.58 0.26
N ASP A 100 4.39 21.76 -0.30
CA ASP A 100 4.43 22.01 -1.74
C ASP A 100 5.85 22.19 -2.29
N THR A 101 6.82 22.57 -1.45
CA THR A 101 8.19 22.91 -1.89
C THR A 101 9.26 21.93 -1.44
N ALA A 102 8.97 21.10 -0.44
CA ALA A 102 9.94 20.14 0.07
C ALA A 102 10.25 19.04 -0.96
N THR A 103 11.52 18.74 -1.14
CA THR A 103 11.97 17.62 -2.00
C THR A 103 11.61 16.25 -1.41
N GLU A 104 11.43 16.19 -0.08
CA GLU A 104 10.97 15.02 0.66
C GLU A 104 10.15 15.46 1.86
N LEU A 105 9.09 14.74 2.17
CA LEU A 105 8.25 14.96 3.34
C LEU A 105 8.68 14.03 4.48
N SER A 106 9.78 14.38 5.15
CA SER A 106 10.38 13.62 6.24
C SER A 106 10.47 14.45 7.54
N THR A 107 10.64 13.76 8.68
CA THR A 107 10.89 14.45 9.98
C THR A 107 12.13 15.35 9.90
N ALA A 108 13.17 14.92 9.19
CA ALA A 108 14.39 15.70 9.05
C ALA A 108 14.15 16.96 8.19
N SER A 109 13.39 16.85 7.10
CA SER A 109 12.99 17.99 6.27
C SER A 109 12.14 18.98 7.05
N LEU A 110 11.15 18.51 7.81
CA LEU A 110 10.33 19.34 8.68
C LEU A 110 11.19 20.11 9.70
N GLN A 111 12.15 19.43 10.31
CA GLN A 111 13.04 20.06 11.29
C GLN A 111 13.92 21.14 10.65
N ARG A 112 14.45 20.91 9.46
CA ARG A 112 15.23 21.92 8.71
C ARG A 112 14.39 23.17 8.42
N GLU A 113 13.15 22.98 7.95
CA GLU A 113 12.27 24.11 7.64
C GLU A 113 11.83 24.87 8.91
N LEU A 114 11.56 24.16 9.99
CA LEU A 114 11.27 24.79 11.29
C LEU A 114 12.45 25.64 11.80
N GLN A 115 13.69 25.15 11.68
CA GLN A 115 14.89 25.91 12.05
C GLN A 115 15.05 27.18 11.22
N LYS A 116 14.68 27.14 9.94
CA LYS A 116 14.80 28.24 9.00
C LYS A 116 13.72 29.30 9.20
N THR A 117 12.48 28.89 9.46
CA THR A 117 11.32 29.81 9.51
C THR A 117 10.91 30.21 10.93
N GLY A 118 11.16 29.36 11.93
CA GLY A 118 10.67 29.55 13.29
C GLY A 118 9.15 29.42 13.45
N SER A 119 8.44 28.93 12.42
CA SER A 119 6.97 28.85 12.37
C SER A 119 6.38 28.05 13.54
N LEU A 120 5.37 28.64 14.18
CA LEU A 120 4.63 27.98 15.27
C LEU A 120 3.79 26.81 14.74
N ALA A 121 3.26 26.91 13.54
CA ALA A 121 2.47 25.85 12.94
C ALA A 121 3.34 24.63 12.58
N LEU A 122 4.54 24.84 12.03
CA LEU A 122 5.51 23.77 11.79
C LEU A 122 6.01 23.14 13.09
N ARG A 123 6.11 23.92 14.18
CA ARG A 123 6.44 23.40 15.52
C ARG A 123 5.32 22.49 16.04
N LYS A 124 4.06 22.89 15.93
CA LYS A 124 2.91 22.03 16.25
C LYS A 124 2.89 20.77 15.39
N LEU A 125 3.16 20.88 14.09
CA LEU A 125 3.25 19.74 13.19
C LEU A 125 4.35 18.76 13.61
N GLN A 126 5.50 19.26 14.06
CA GLN A 126 6.58 18.44 14.62
C GLN A 126 6.16 17.77 15.93
N GLU A 127 5.46 18.48 16.82
CA GLU A 127 4.91 17.90 18.06
C GLU A 127 3.94 16.77 17.75
N TRP A 128 3.00 17.01 16.81
CA TRP A 128 2.07 16.00 16.33
C TRP A 128 2.79 14.77 15.77
N ASN A 129 3.76 14.98 14.89
CA ASN A 129 4.49 13.87 14.27
C ASN A 129 5.23 13.03 15.34
N ASN A 130 5.86 13.69 16.31
CA ASN A 130 6.56 13.01 17.41
C ASN A 130 5.58 12.24 18.33
N ALA A 131 4.41 12.81 18.62
CA ALA A 131 3.36 12.15 19.39
C ALA A 131 2.84 10.91 18.66
N CYS A 132 2.56 11.04 17.35
CA CYS A 132 2.16 9.92 16.51
C CYS A 132 3.20 8.79 16.53
N ASN A 133 4.49 9.11 16.32
CA ASN A 133 5.55 8.10 16.30
C ASN A 133 5.63 7.34 17.64
N ARG A 134 5.60 8.03 18.78
CA ARG A 134 5.61 7.37 20.10
C ARG A 134 4.39 6.45 20.31
N ARG A 135 3.19 6.91 19.95
CA ARG A 135 1.96 6.12 20.12
C ARG A 135 1.91 4.93 19.16
N ILE A 136 2.32 5.11 17.91
CA ILE A 136 2.40 4.02 16.94
C ILE A 136 3.37 2.94 17.44
N GLN A 137 4.57 3.34 17.90
CA GLN A 137 5.54 2.41 18.46
C GLN A 137 4.97 1.60 19.64
N ALA A 138 4.18 2.24 20.50
CA ALA A 138 3.53 1.54 21.61
C ALA A 138 2.43 0.55 21.14
N LEU A 139 1.83 0.79 19.97
CA LEU A 139 0.79 -0.07 19.40
C LEU A 139 1.35 -1.21 18.51
N GLU A 140 2.59 -1.10 18.01
CA GLU A 140 3.19 -2.12 17.12
C GLU A 140 3.01 -3.56 17.61
N PRO A 141 3.11 -3.88 18.92
CA PRO A 141 2.86 -5.23 19.40
C PRO A 141 1.44 -5.77 19.16
N THR A 142 0.47 -4.91 18.85
CA THR A 142 -0.94 -5.27 18.66
C THR A 142 -1.34 -5.36 17.18
N PHE A 143 -0.46 -5.01 16.25
CA PHE A 143 -0.76 -5.11 14.82
C PHE A 143 -0.76 -6.57 14.40
N GLU A 144 -1.77 -6.97 13.66
CA GLU A 144 -1.96 -8.35 13.19
C GLU A 144 -2.00 -8.40 11.66
N PRO A 145 -1.59 -9.51 11.05
CA PRO A 145 -1.78 -9.72 9.63
C PRO A 145 -3.27 -9.89 9.29
N PHE A 146 -3.66 -9.50 8.09
CA PHE A 146 -5.02 -9.75 7.63
C PHE A 146 -5.33 -11.25 7.56
N PRO A 147 -6.61 -11.65 7.75
CA PRO A 147 -7.02 -13.04 7.64
C PRO A 147 -6.65 -13.65 6.28
N GLY A 148 -6.06 -14.85 6.31
CA GLY A 148 -5.67 -15.59 5.12
C GLY A 148 -4.28 -15.26 4.56
N VAL A 149 -3.60 -14.25 5.08
CA VAL A 149 -2.27 -13.82 4.63
C VAL A 149 -1.24 -14.95 4.73
N GLU A 150 -1.10 -15.59 5.89
CA GLU A 150 -0.07 -16.62 6.10
C GLU A 150 -0.21 -17.78 5.11
N GLU A 151 -1.42 -18.28 4.94
CA GLU A 151 -1.69 -19.38 4.00
C GLU A 151 -1.44 -18.97 2.55
N SER A 152 -1.85 -17.75 2.18
CA SER A 152 -1.58 -17.20 0.85
C SER A 152 -0.09 -17.06 0.58
N LEU A 153 0.66 -16.49 1.52
CA LEU A 153 2.13 -16.35 1.44
C LEU A 153 2.81 -17.71 1.29
N ARG A 154 2.39 -18.70 2.08
CA ARG A 154 2.93 -20.06 1.99
C ARG A 154 2.77 -20.66 0.59
N GLN A 155 1.60 -20.47 -0.03
CA GLN A 155 1.31 -20.98 -1.36
C GLN A 155 2.04 -20.20 -2.45
N LEU A 156 2.07 -18.87 -2.34
CA LEU A 156 2.79 -18.00 -3.27
C LEU A 156 4.30 -18.27 -3.25
N HIS A 157 4.88 -18.41 -2.06
CA HIS A 157 6.30 -18.71 -1.90
C HIS A 157 6.69 -20.11 -2.41
N ALA A 158 5.74 -21.03 -2.60
CA ALA A 158 6.01 -22.32 -3.22
C ALA A 158 6.30 -22.19 -4.75
N VAL A 159 5.80 -21.15 -5.42
CA VAL A 159 5.89 -20.95 -6.86
C VAL A 159 6.66 -19.71 -7.31
N ALA A 160 6.87 -18.74 -6.42
CA ALA A 160 7.55 -17.47 -6.68
C ALA A 160 8.53 -17.12 -5.56
N ASP A 161 9.55 -16.36 -5.86
CA ASP A 161 10.31 -15.64 -4.83
C ASP A 161 9.48 -14.46 -4.33
N VAL A 162 9.62 -14.10 -3.05
CA VAL A 162 8.83 -13.03 -2.42
C VAL A 162 9.74 -11.93 -1.89
N ALA A 163 9.54 -10.72 -2.36
CA ALA A 163 10.21 -9.52 -1.89
C ALA A 163 9.21 -8.59 -1.19
N VAL A 164 9.45 -8.28 0.07
CA VAL A 164 8.68 -7.24 0.77
C VAL A 164 9.22 -5.87 0.35
N VAL A 165 8.33 -4.96 -0.04
CA VAL A 165 8.67 -3.63 -0.56
C VAL A 165 7.83 -2.58 0.14
N SER A 166 8.36 -1.92 1.16
CA SER A 166 7.60 -1.03 2.03
C SER A 166 8.27 0.34 2.20
N ALA A 167 7.46 1.36 2.45
CA ALA A 167 7.92 2.69 2.84
C ALA A 167 8.24 2.81 4.36
N ALA A 168 8.04 1.74 5.13
CA ALA A 168 8.42 1.68 6.54
C ALA A 168 9.89 1.30 6.72
N ASN A 169 10.39 1.42 7.95
CA ASN A 169 11.75 1.02 8.30
C ASN A 169 11.92 -0.51 8.19
N GLU A 170 13.01 -0.97 7.57
CA GLU A 170 13.29 -2.40 7.32
C GLU A 170 13.27 -3.23 8.60
N SER A 171 13.92 -2.73 9.67
CA SER A 171 14.00 -3.48 10.94
C SER A 171 12.63 -3.61 11.63
N ALA A 172 11.76 -2.62 11.49
CA ALA A 172 10.40 -2.68 12.02
C ALA A 172 9.58 -3.74 11.26
N ILE A 173 9.63 -3.74 9.92
CA ILE A 173 8.96 -4.75 9.09
C ILE A 173 9.46 -6.15 9.43
N ALA A 174 10.78 -6.34 9.49
CA ALA A 174 11.39 -7.64 9.80
C ALA A 174 10.96 -8.16 11.17
N SER A 175 10.91 -7.29 12.19
CA SER A 175 10.44 -7.62 13.54
C SER A 175 8.97 -8.04 13.54
N GLU A 176 8.13 -7.29 12.84
CA GLU A 176 6.70 -7.53 12.73
C GLU A 176 6.41 -8.85 11.99
N TRP A 177 7.03 -9.06 10.83
CA TRP A 177 6.89 -10.29 10.05
C TRP A 177 7.42 -11.51 10.81
N LYS A 178 8.50 -11.35 11.58
CA LYS A 178 9.04 -12.42 12.43
C LYS A 178 8.09 -12.80 13.56
N ARG A 179 7.44 -11.82 14.19
CA ARG A 179 6.47 -12.05 15.28
C ARG A 179 5.34 -12.98 14.87
N TYR A 180 4.86 -12.86 13.64
CA TYR A 180 3.76 -13.66 13.09
C TYR A 180 4.23 -14.84 12.22
N GLY A 181 5.53 -15.12 12.22
CA GLY A 181 6.09 -16.23 11.45
C GLY A 181 6.06 -16.03 9.93
N LEU A 182 5.74 -14.82 9.45
CA LEU A 182 5.64 -14.50 8.02
C LEU A 182 7.01 -14.38 7.36
N ALA A 183 8.04 -14.00 8.11
CA ALA A 183 9.39 -13.78 7.60
C ALA A 183 10.00 -15.00 6.89
N ARG A 184 9.56 -16.21 7.20
CA ARG A 184 9.96 -17.44 6.51
C ARG A 184 9.47 -17.52 5.06
N HIS A 185 8.51 -16.68 4.68
CA HIS A 185 7.93 -16.59 3.34
C HIS A 185 8.41 -15.36 2.57
N ALA A 186 9.39 -14.61 3.08
CA ALA A 186 10.03 -13.51 2.41
C ALA A 186 11.50 -13.87 2.12
N ASP A 187 11.92 -13.76 0.87
CA ASP A 187 13.31 -13.97 0.46
C ASP A 187 14.16 -12.71 0.69
N VAL A 188 13.53 -11.54 0.64
CA VAL A 188 14.17 -10.24 0.90
C VAL A 188 13.15 -9.24 1.42
N ILE A 189 13.59 -8.32 2.28
CA ILE A 189 12.78 -7.21 2.80
C ILE A 189 13.47 -5.91 2.43
N PHE A 190 12.77 -5.03 1.74
CA PHE A 190 13.17 -3.66 1.42
C PHE A 190 12.31 -2.68 2.22
N GLY A 191 12.96 -1.91 3.08
CA GLY A 191 12.37 -0.78 3.77
C GLY A 191 12.68 0.55 3.07
N GLN A 192 12.32 1.65 3.73
CA GLN A 192 12.59 3.02 3.27
C GLN A 192 14.07 3.30 2.99
N GLU A 193 14.98 2.52 3.55
CA GLU A 193 16.42 2.66 3.42
C GLU A 193 16.92 2.40 1.98
N VAL A 194 16.16 1.64 1.21
CA VAL A 194 16.47 1.34 -0.20
C VAL A 194 15.93 2.44 -1.15
N GLY A 195 15.08 3.33 -0.63
CA GLY A 195 14.46 4.41 -1.38
C GLY A 195 13.00 4.12 -1.74
N SER A 196 12.59 4.45 -2.97
CA SER A 196 11.20 4.27 -3.39
C SER A 196 10.88 2.80 -3.68
N LYS A 197 9.59 2.43 -3.58
CA LYS A 197 9.10 1.11 -3.99
C LYS A 197 9.46 0.80 -5.45
N ALA A 198 9.45 1.79 -6.33
CA ALA A 198 9.87 1.63 -7.72
C ALA A 198 11.35 1.21 -7.83
N ASN A 199 12.23 1.81 -7.01
CA ASN A 199 13.65 1.43 -6.96
C ASN A 199 13.83 -0.01 -6.44
N SER A 200 13.07 -0.42 -5.44
CA SER A 200 13.12 -1.78 -4.90
C SER A 200 12.72 -2.81 -5.96
N ILE A 201 11.65 -2.54 -6.73
CA ILE A 201 11.23 -3.40 -7.85
C ILE A 201 12.31 -3.43 -8.94
N ALA A 202 12.85 -2.27 -9.34
CA ALA A 202 13.92 -2.19 -10.34
C ALA A 202 15.17 -2.99 -9.91
N THR A 203 15.51 -2.94 -8.62
CA THR A 203 16.61 -3.69 -8.02
C THR A 203 16.37 -5.20 -8.14
N MET A 204 15.16 -5.67 -7.87
CA MET A 204 14.80 -7.08 -8.03
C MET A 204 14.82 -7.52 -9.50
N LEU A 205 14.32 -6.67 -10.42
CA LEU A 205 14.42 -6.96 -11.87
C LEU A 205 15.87 -7.14 -12.32
N ALA A 206 16.81 -6.36 -11.77
CA ALA A 206 18.24 -6.50 -12.06
C ALA A 206 18.84 -7.84 -11.59
N CYS A 207 18.15 -8.57 -10.70
CA CYS A 207 18.51 -9.94 -10.30
C CYS A 207 18.11 -11.00 -11.35
N GLY A 208 17.67 -10.58 -12.54
CA GLY A 208 17.40 -11.49 -13.69
C GLY A 208 15.95 -11.96 -13.79
N TYR A 209 14.97 -11.19 -13.27
CA TYR A 209 13.56 -11.43 -13.52
C TYR A 209 13.08 -10.69 -14.77
N GLU A 210 12.28 -11.35 -15.58
CA GLU A 210 11.55 -10.71 -16.67
C GLU A 210 10.34 -9.96 -16.10
N SER A 211 10.11 -8.69 -16.48
CA SER A 211 9.02 -7.87 -15.94
C SER A 211 7.64 -8.52 -16.03
N ARG A 212 7.40 -9.31 -17.12
CA ARG A 212 6.16 -10.09 -17.30
C ARG A 212 5.97 -11.24 -16.29
N LYS A 213 7.01 -11.62 -15.54
CA LYS A 213 6.99 -12.64 -14.49
C LYS A 213 7.05 -12.03 -13.09
N VAL A 214 6.85 -10.73 -12.99
CA VAL A 214 6.87 -9.98 -11.74
C VAL A 214 5.54 -9.30 -11.51
N MET A 215 5.07 -9.33 -10.28
CA MET A 215 3.91 -8.55 -9.86
C MET A 215 4.20 -7.76 -8.59
N MET A 216 3.54 -6.62 -8.45
CA MET A 216 3.43 -5.86 -7.22
C MET A 216 2.05 -6.08 -6.60
N VAL A 217 2.01 -6.49 -5.34
CA VAL A 217 0.80 -6.63 -4.53
C VAL A 217 0.78 -5.49 -3.53
N GLY A 218 -0.29 -4.69 -3.48
CA GLY A 218 -0.38 -3.55 -2.59
C GLY A 218 -1.78 -2.94 -2.51
N ASP A 219 -1.98 -2.01 -1.58
CA ASP A 219 -3.28 -1.42 -1.27
C ASP A 219 -3.38 0.08 -1.59
N ALA A 220 -2.30 0.67 -2.12
CA ALA A 220 -2.21 2.11 -2.36
C ALA A 220 -1.80 2.46 -3.78
N MET A 221 -2.06 3.73 -4.15
CA MET A 221 -1.64 4.31 -5.44
C MET A 221 -0.15 4.22 -5.69
N GLY A 222 0.66 4.41 -4.64
CA GLY A 222 2.11 4.31 -4.74
C GLY A 222 2.58 2.94 -5.22
N ASP A 223 1.85 1.87 -4.88
CA ASP A 223 2.14 0.50 -5.32
C ASP A 223 1.86 0.32 -6.81
N ALA A 224 0.69 0.80 -7.26
CA ALA A 224 0.32 0.77 -8.67
C ALA A 224 1.28 1.60 -9.53
N GLN A 225 1.69 2.78 -9.06
CA GLN A 225 2.66 3.63 -9.74
C GLN A 225 4.05 2.97 -9.79
N ALA A 226 4.49 2.34 -8.71
CA ALA A 226 5.76 1.61 -8.68
C ALA A 226 5.76 0.42 -9.65
N ALA A 227 4.64 -0.30 -9.73
CA ALA A 227 4.45 -1.38 -10.71
C ALA A 227 4.50 -0.84 -12.14
N ALA A 228 3.75 0.21 -12.44
CA ALA A 228 3.69 0.83 -13.77
C ALA A 228 5.06 1.36 -14.22
N ALA A 229 5.82 2.02 -13.32
CA ALA A 229 7.16 2.53 -13.59
C ALA A 229 8.16 1.44 -14.00
N ASN A 230 7.92 0.20 -13.56
CA ASN A 230 8.77 -0.96 -13.86
C ASN A 230 8.18 -1.92 -14.92
N GLY A 231 7.01 -1.60 -15.46
CA GLY A 231 6.33 -2.47 -16.44
C GLY A 231 5.96 -3.85 -15.89
N VAL A 232 5.68 -3.95 -14.59
CA VAL A 232 5.25 -5.18 -13.92
C VAL A 232 3.75 -5.16 -13.63
N ALA A 233 3.15 -6.33 -13.42
CA ALA A 233 1.73 -6.44 -13.09
C ALA A 233 1.44 -5.84 -11.71
N PHE A 234 0.23 -5.28 -11.53
CA PHE A 234 -0.25 -4.82 -10.23
C PHE A 234 -1.48 -5.62 -9.78
N VAL A 235 -1.45 -6.10 -8.54
CA VAL A 235 -2.56 -6.82 -7.91
C VAL A 235 -3.00 -6.05 -6.66
N PRO A 236 -4.20 -5.47 -6.67
CA PRO A 236 -4.68 -4.68 -5.55
C PRO A 236 -5.18 -5.55 -4.39
N ILE A 237 -4.78 -5.20 -3.19
CA ILE A 237 -5.47 -5.55 -1.95
C ILE A 237 -6.46 -4.43 -1.64
N LEU A 238 -7.75 -4.73 -1.73
CA LEU A 238 -8.78 -3.70 -1.66
C LEU A 238 -9.09 -3.33 -0.20
N PRO A 239 -8.95 -2.04 0.18
CA PRO A 239 -9.30 -1.57 1.51
C PRO A 239 -10.75 -1.91 1.89
N GLY A 240 -10.92 -2.49 3.10
CA GLY A 240 -12.20 -3.00 3.59
C GLY A 240 -12.61 -4.36 3.01
N ARG A 241 -11.82 -4.93 2.08
CA ARG A 241 -12.01 -6.24 1.48
C ARG A 241 -10.71 -7.03 1.40
N GLU A 242 -9.81 -6.80 2.32
CA GLU A 242 -8.44 -7.37 2.32
C GLU A 242 -8.50 -8.89 2.37
N ALA A 243 -9.30 -9.46 3.24
CA ALA A 243 -9.47 -10.92 3.35
C ALA A 243 -9.98 -11.56 2.04
N ASP A 244 -10.91 -10.90 1.33
CA ASP A 244 -11.38 -11.35 0.02
C ASP A 244 -10.28 -11.25 -1.04
N SER A 245 -9.51 -10.19 -1.02
CA SER A 245 -8.39 -9.98 -1.95
C SER A 245 -7.32 -11.05 -1.75
N TRP A 246 -6.98 -11.36 -0.51
CA TRP A 246 -6.03 -12.42 -0.15
C TRP A 246 -6.53 -13.80 -0.56
N ARG A 247 -7.81 -14.11 -0.34
CA ARG A 247 -8.40 -15.37 -0.78
C ARG A 247 -8.32 -15.57 -2.30
N ARG A 248 -8.58 -14.51 -3.08
CA ARG A 248 -8.46 -14.55 -4.55
C ARG A 248 -7.02 -14.74 -5.00
N LEU A 249 -6.08 -14.09 -4.33
CA LEU A 249 -4.65 -14.27 -4.61
C LEU A 249 -4.20 -15.71 -4.28
N GLN A 250 -4.72 -16.30 -3.21
CA GLN A 250 -4.52 -17.69 -2.85
C GLN A 250 -5.07 -18.66 -3.90
N GLU A 251 -6.30 -18.44 -4.39
CA GLU A 251 -6.91 -19.26 -5.45
C GLU A 251 -6.06 -19.22 -6.74
N ALA A 252 -5.55 -18.04 -7.11
CA ALA A 252 -4.65 -17.87 -8.23
C ALA A 252 -3.34 -18.64 -8.04
N ALA A 253 -2.73 -18.59 -6.86
CA ALA A 253 -1.52 -19.34 -6.52
C ALA A 253 -1.71 -20.85 -6.64
N MET A 254 -2.87 -21.39 -6.23
CA MET A 254 -3.19 -22.81 -6.35
C MET A 254 -3.30 -23.26 -7.80
N VAL A 255 -3.89 -22.44 -8.67
CA VAL A 255 -3.95 -22.73 -10.11
C VAL A 255 -2.54 -22.73 -10.70
N MET A 256 -1.69 -21.78 -10.34
CA MET A 256 -0.28 -21.73 -10.75
C MET A 256 0.47 -22.99 -10.33
N LEU A 257 0.35 -23.37 -9.07
CA LEU A 257 1.01 -24.56 -8.53
C LEU A 257 0.59 -25.82 -9.31
N SER A 258 -0.70 -25.93 -9.61
CA SER A 258 -1.22 -27.05 -10.42
C SER A 258 -0.60 -27.09 -11.82
N LEU A 259 -0.44 -25.94 -12.48
CA LEU A 259 0.18 -25.84 -13.80
C LEU A 259 1.68 -26.19 -13.76
N VAL A 260 2.41 -25.68 -12.75
CA VAL A 260 3.84 -25.98 -12.55
C VAL A 260 4.07 -27.46 -12.31
N LEU A 261 3.17 -28.13 -11.57
CA LEU A 261 3.24 -29.56 -11.29
C LEU A 261 2.68 -30.44 -12.43
N GLY A 262 2.23 -29.87 -13.54
CA GLY A 262 1.62 -30.59 -14.65
C GLY A 262 0.27 -31.24 -14.31
N LEU A 263 -0.37 -30.81 -13.22
CA LEU A 263 -1.68 -31.29 -12.80
C LEU A 263 -2.77 -30.57 -13.60
N ARG A 264 -3.80 -31.26 -14.02
CA ARG A 264 -4.97 -30.62 -14.64
C ARG A 264 -5.66 -29.77 -13.57
N PRO A 265 -5.88 -28.45 -13.79
CA PRO A 265 -6.59 -27.63 -12.83
C PRO A 265 -7.99 -28.22 -12.57
N VAL A 266 -8.33 -28.40 -11.31
CA VAL A 266 -9.66 -28.84 -10.92
C VAL A 266 -10.67 -27.82 -11.40
N ARG A 267 -11.71 -28.25 -12.15
CA ARG A 267 -12.77 -27.40 -12.70
C ARG A 267 -13.69 -26.84 -11.58
N SER A 268 -13.17 -26.05 -10.65
CA SER A 268 -13.95 -25.40 -9.60
C SER A 268 -13.89 -23.87 -9.60
N ALA A 269 -13.25 -23.24 -10.58
CA ALA A 269 -13.37 -21.81 -10.79
C ALA A 269 -14.67 -21.47 -11.56
N ARG A 270 -15.84 -21.92 -11.10
CA ARG A 270 -17.09 -21.25 -11.45
C ARG A 270 -17.11 -19.93 -10.72
N CYS A 271 -16.90 -18.86 -11.47
CA CYS A 271 -17.15 -17.47 -11.03
C CYS A 271 -18.55 -17.39 -10.37
N LEU A 272 -18.58 -17.36 -9.05
CA LEU A 272 -19.77 -16.99 -8.31
C LEU A 272 -19.87 -15.46 -8.38
N VAL A 273 -20.56 -14.99 -9.43
CA VAL A 273 -20.98 -13.59 -9.55
C VAL A 273 -22.07 -13.35 -8.52
N SER A 274 -21.72 -12.79 -7.37
CA SER A 274 -22.70 -12.22 -6.44
C SER A 274 -23.11 -10.84 -6.93
N LYS A 275 -24.44 -10.63 -7.05
CA LYS A 275 -25.03 -9.33 -7.39
C LYS A 275 -24.99 -8.44 -6.15
N GLU A 276 -24.15 -7.40 -6.16
CA GLU A 276 -24.13 -6.36 -5.14
C GLU A 276 -24.49 -4.98 -5.70
N PRO A 277 -25.05 -4.05 -4.90
CA PRO A 277 -25.61 -2.78 -5.36
C PRO A 277 -24.55 -1.76 -5.78
N LYS A 278 -24.90 -0.87 -6.71
CA LYS A 278 -24.02 0.16 -7.32
C LYS A 278 -23.59 1.24 -6.33
N PRO A 279 -22.31 1.64 -6.29
CA PRO A 279 -21.87 2.84 -5.57
C PRO A 279 -22.16 4.11 -6.35
N THR A 280 -22.59 5.16 -5.65
CA THR A 280 -23.05 6.44 -6.19
C THR A 280 -22.01 7.56 -6.26
N SER A 281 -20.72 7.26 -6.12
CA SER A 281 -19.64 8.25 -6.15
C SER A 281 -18.34 7.70 -6.73
N TRP A 282 -17.48 8.57 -7.26
CA TRP A 282 -16.12 8.24 -7.70
C TRP A 282 -15.31 7.69 -6.54
N THR A 283 -15.10 6.38 -6.54
CA THR A 283 -14.41 5.64 -5.48
C THR A 283 -13.08 5.11 -6.01
N PHE A 284 -12.23 4.66 -5.10
CA PHE A 284 -10.98 3.95 -5.33
C PHE A 284 -11.04 2.91 -6.48
N SER A 285 -12.21 2.33 -6.70
CA SER A 285 -12.53 1.39 -7.79
C SER A 285 -12.41 1.97 -9.21
N SER A 286 -12.68 3.27 -9.43
CA SER A 286 -12.62 3.87 -10.76
C SER A 286 -11.18 4.13 -11.25
N PHE A 287 -10.26 4.38 -10.31
CA PHE A 287 -8.85 4.57 -10.62
C PHE A 287 -8.18 3.27 -11.10
N PHE A 288 -8.51 2.15 -10.48
CA PHE A 288 -8.00 0.84 -10.91
C PHE A 288 -8.41 0.46 -12.33
N ARG A 289 -9.50 1.02 -12.88
CA ARG A 289 -9.88 0.82 -14.27
C ARG A 289 -8.82 1.34 -15.25
N GLU A 290 -8.27 2.53 -15.02
CA GLU A 290 -7.27 3.12 -15.93
C GLU A 290 -5.92 2.43 -15.81
N SER A 291 -5.48 2.06 -14.59
CA SER A 291 -4.22 1.34 -14.38
C SER A 291 -4.20 -0.05 -15.02
N ILE A 292 -5.35 -0.74 -15.07
CA ILE A 292 -5.48 -2.03 -15.76
C ILE A 292 -5.51 -1.86 -17.27
N MET A 293 -6.06 -0.78 -17.79
CA MET A 293 -6.04 -0.51 -19.24
C MET A 293 -4.61 -0.31 -19.77
N VAL A 294 -3.73 0.32 -18.98
CA VAL A 294 -2.30 0.46 -19.33
C VAL A 294 -1.59 -0.90 -19.31
N SER A 295 -1.89 -1.77 -18.32
CA SER A 295 -1.35 -3.13 -18.27
C SER A 295 -1.90 -4.02 -19.40
N ARG A 296 -3.12 -3.81 -19.85
CA ARG A 296 -3.72 -4.54 -20.99
C ARG A 296 -3.02 -4.26 -22.33
N ALA A 297 -2.56 -3.03 -22.55
CA ALA A 297 -1.81 -2.70 -23.76
C ALA A 297 -0.43 -3.39 -23.81
N ALA A 298 0.18 -3.67 -22.67
CA ALA A 298 1.42 -4.44 -22.56
C ALA A 298 1.22 -5.97 -22.65
N LEU A 299 0.03 -6.47 -22.30
CA LEU A 299 -0.32 -7.90 -22.27
C LEU A 299 -0.73 -8.47 -23.64
N ILE A 300 -1.21 -7.64 -24.59
CA ILE A 300 -1.71 -8.11 -25.89
C ILE A 300 -0.61 -8.63 -26.83
N THR A 301 0.67 -8.47 -26.49
CA THR A 301 1.78 -8.83 -27.37
C THR A 301 2.52 -10.11 -27.01
N THR A 302 2.14 -10.86 -25.96
CA THR A 302 2.84 -12.11 -25.56
C THR A 302 1.90 -13.21 -25.11
N SER A 303 2.01 -14.38 -25.74
CA SER A 303 1.23 -15.60 -25.52
C SER A 303 1.65 -16.41 -24.29
N ASP A 304 1.72 -15.79 -23.11
CA ASP A 304 2.06 -16.50 -21.86
C ASP A 304 0.86 -16.54 -20.91
N SER A 305 0.27 -17.73 -20.80
CA SER A 305 -0.97 -18.03 -20.08
C SER A 305 -1.00 -17.68 -18.60
N PHE A 306 0.14 -17.39 -17.99
CA PHE A 306 0.28 -17.16 -16.55
C PHE A 306 -0.17 -15.75 -16.11
N LEU A 307 0.37 -14.72 -16.73
CA LEU A 307 -0.02 -13.33 -16.41
C LEU A 307 -1.42 -13.00 -16.93
N GLU A 308 -1.81 -13.62 -18.06
CA GLU A 308 -3.19 -13.56 -18.53
C GLU A 308 -4.16 -14.14 -17.50
N MET A 309 -3.78 -15.20 -16.81
CA MET A 309 -4.62 -15.85 -15.80
C MET A 309 -4.67 -15.04 -14.49
N LEU A 310 -3.58 -14.44 -14.03
CA LEU A 310 -3.57 -13.55 -12.87
C LEU A 310 -4.24 -12.21 -13.17
N ALA A 311 -3.96 -11.65 -14.34
CA ALA A 311 -4.65 -10.46 -14.83
C ALA A 311 -6.13 -10.76 -15.11
N PHE A 312 -6.49 -11.95 -15.59
CA PHE A 312 -7.86 -12.39 -15.76
C PHE A 312 -8.55 -12.66 -14.42
N SER A 313 -7.88 -13.22 -13.43
CA SER A 313 -8.39 -13.39 -12.07
C SER A 313 -8.55 -12.03 -11.38
N ALA A 314 -7.57 -11.14 -11.48
CA ALA A 314 -7.68 -9.76 -11.00
C ALA A 314 -8.73 -8.98 -11.80
N THR A 315 -8.81 -9.15 -13.11
CA THR A 315 -9.78 -8.50 -14.01
C THR A 315 -11.18 -9.10 -13.85
N ALA A 316 -11.33 -10.42 -13.63
CA ALA A 316 -12.63 -11.03 -13.31
C ALA A 316 -13.11 -10.60 -11.92
N ALA A 317 -12.20 -10.43 -10.96
CA ALA A 317 -12.49 -9.84 -9.66
C ALA A 317 -12.94 -8.38 -9.78
N MET A 318 -12.37 -7.64 -10.73
CA MET A 318 -12.72 -6.26 -11.02
C MET A 318 -13.88 -6.14 -12.01
N SER A 319 -14.07 -7.08 -12.94
CA SER A 319 -15.27 -7.13 -13.79
C SER A 319 -16.52 -7.45 -12.99
N SER A 320 -16.43 -8.18 -11.89
CA SER A 320 -17.55 -8.34 -10.94
C SER A 320 -17.90 -7.02 -10.23
N VAL A 321 -16.93 -6.11 -10.10
CA VAL A 321 -17.14 -4.71 -9.67
C VAL A 321 -17.53 -3.81 -10.85
N LEU A 322 -17.24 -4.21 -12.11
CA LEU A 322 -17.40 -3.44 -13.35
C LEU A 322 -18.72 -3.71 -14.07
N PHE A 323 -19.43 -4.82 -13.82
CA PHE A 323 -20.75 -5.11 -14.40
C PHE A 323 -21.91 -4.63 -13.53
N ILE A 324 -21.63 -3.78 -12.54
CA ILE A 324 -22.65 -3.07 -11.77
C ILE A 324 -22.43 -1.56 -11.99
N VAL A 325 -22.55 -1.10 -13.21
CA VAL A 325 -22.91 0.26 -13.60
C VAL A 325 -24.03 0.15 -14.61
#